data_f787f3ac21dba6744e9859420d0a1e7f
#
_entry.id   f787f3ac21dba6744e9859420d0a1e7f
#
_cell.length_a   1.000
_cell.length_b   1.000
_cell.length_c   1.000
_cell.angle_alpha   90.00
_cell.angle_beta   90.00
_cell.angle_gamma   90.00
#
_symmetry.space_group_name_H-M   'P 1'
#
loop_
_entity.id
_entity.type
_entity.pdbx_description
1 polymer ?
#
loop_
_entity_poly.entity_id
_entity_poly.type
_entity_poly.pdbx_seq_one_letter_code
_entity_poly.pdbx_strand_id
1 'polypeptide(L)' 'MFDNPYKYCDVKRAKKLIFTKEHRAVARKIASESLVLLKNEGNVLPLAKKGTIAVVGPLADSRSNMPGTWSVAAVLKNA' A
#
# COMPACT_ATOMS: atom_id res chain seq x y z
N MET A 1 -4.75 9.22 40.48
CA MET A 1 -5.01 7.75 40.32
C MET A 1 -4.89 7.41 38.84
N PHE A 2 -4.09 6.45 38.50
CA PHE A 2 -3.89 6.05 37.10
C PHE A 2 -4.88 4.94 36.73
N ASP A 3 -5.40 4.99 35.51
CA ASP A 3 -6.22 3.90 34.98
C ASP A 3 -5.39 2.61 34.84
N ASN A 4 -6.08 1.48 34.84
CA ASN A 4 -5.45 0.20 34.53
C ASN A 4 -4.78 0.30 33.13
N PRO A 5 -3.46 0.07 33.00
CA PRO A 5 -2.75 0.18 31.74
C PRO A 5 -3.28 -0.76 30.65
N TYR A 6 -3.96 -1.83 31.03
CA TYR A 6 -4.57 -2.79 30.10
C TYR A 6 -6.02 -2.47 29.72
N LYS A 7 -6.61 -1.39 30.24
CA LYS A 7 -8.01 -1.01 29.98
C LYS A 7 -8.32 -0.87 28.48
N TYR A 8 -7.35 -0.36 27.72
CA TYR A 8 -7.49 -0.11 26.28
C TYR A 8 -6.63 -1.05 25.42
N CYS A 9 -6.01 -2.07 26.03
CA CYS A 9 -5.12 -3.01 25.37
C CYS A 9 -5.83 -4.33 25.07
N ASP A 10 -5.93 -4.65 23.78
CA ASP A 10 -6.36 -5.96 23.30
C ASP A 10 -5.33 -6.53 22.32
N VAL A 11 -4.42 -7.36 22.86
CA VAL A 11 -3.36 -8.01 22.07
C VAL A 11 -3.89 -8.93 20.94
N LYS A 12 -5.12 -9.44 21.08
CA LYS A 12 -5.74 -10.31 20.07
C LYS A 12 -6.31 -9.51 18.90
N ARG A 13 -6.61 -8.23 19.10
CA ARG A 13 -7.21 -7.35 18.09
C ARG A 13 -6.25 -7.12 16.91
N ALA A 14 -4.97 -6.98 17.17
CA ALA A 14 -3.96 -6.76 16.14
C ALA A 14 -4.02 -7.82 15.03
N LYS A 15 -4.08 -9.11 15.39
CA LYS A 15 -4.15 -10.21 14.42
C LYS A 15 -5.39 -10.14 13.50
N LYS A 16 -6.49 -9.56 14.00
CA LYS A 16 -7.75 -9.43 13.25
C LYS A 16 -7.77 -8.21 12.34
N LEU A 17 -7.06 -7.14 12.73
CA LEU A 17 -7.13 -5.84 12.06
C LEU A 17 -5.95 -5.58 11.11
N ILE A 18 -4.81 -6.23 11.33
CA ILE A 18 -3.65 -6.04 10.46
C ILE A 18 -3.92 -6.69 9.10
N PHE A 19 -3.67 -5.94 8.04
CA PHE A 19 -3.67 -6.40 6.64
C PHE A 19 -5.01 -6.97 6.17
N THR A 20 -6.13 -6.43 6.64
CA THR A 20 -7.46 -6.81 6.17
C THR A 20 -7.68 -6.40 4.71
N LYS A 21 -8.68 -6.98 4.06
CA LYS A 21 -9.08 -6.63 2.70
C LYS A 21 -9.44 -5.14 2.60
N GLU A 22 -10.14 -4.63 3.59
CA GLU A 22 -10.55 -3.22 3.69
C GLU A 22 -9.34 -2.29 3.80
N HIS A 23 -8.38 -2.60 4.67
CA HIS A 23 -7.15 -1.82 4.80
C HIS A 23 -6.33 -1.80 3.50
N ARG A 24 -6.23 -2.93 2.80
CA ARG A 24 -5.55 -2.99 1.51
C ARG A 24 -6.27 -2.18 0.43
N ALA A 25 -7.59 -2.18 0.42
CA ALA A 25 -8.38 -1.36 -0.50
C ALA A 25 -8.18 0.14 -0.26
N VAL A 26 -8.17 0.56 1.01
CA VAL A 26 -7.89 1.95 1.40
C VAL A 26 -6.47 2.36 1.02
N ALA A 27 -5.48 1.51 1.30
CA ALA A 27 -4.08 1.77 0.93
C ALA A 27 -3.92 1.94 -0.59
N ARG A 28 -4.56 1.07 -1.39
CA ARG A 28 -4.57 1.20 -2.85
C ARG A 28 -5.23 2.49 -3.32
N LYS A 29 -6.34 2.88 -2.71
CA LYS A 29 -7.04 4.13 -3.03
C LYS A 29 -6.14 5.32 -2.76
N ILE A 30 -5.55 5.41 -1.57
CA ILE A 30 -4.62 6.49 -1.19
C ILE A 30 -3.44 6.56 -2.16
N ALA A 31 -2.84 5.42 -2.50
CA ALA A 31 -1.74 5.37 -3.46
C ALA A 31 -2.16 5.92 -4.84
N SER A 32 -3.35 5.57 -5.31
CA SER A 32 -3.87 6.09 -6.58
C SER A 32 -4.13 7.60 -6.55
N GLU A 33 -4.63 8.11 -5.44
CA GLU A 33 -4.93 9.54 -5.25
C GLU A 33 -3.67 10.39 -4.99
N SER A 34 -2.56 9.77 -4.62
CA SER A 34 -1.28 10.46 -4.39
C SER A 34 -0.45 10.67 -5.67
N LEU A 35 -0.87 10.11 -6.79
CA LEU A 35 -0.18 10.27 -8.07
C LEU A 35 -0.38 11.69 -8.60
N VAL A 36 0.72 12.33 -9.00
CA VAL A 36 0.71 13.68 -9.59
C VAL A 36 1.21 13.62 -11.02
N LEU A 37 0.38 14.06 -11.95
CA LEU A 37 0.74 14.14 -13.36
C LEU A 37 1.53 15.43 -13.62
N LEU A 38 2.85 15.32 -13.76
CA LEU A 38 3.72 16.47 -13.95
C LEU A 38 3.81 16.93 -15.41
N LYS A 39 3.63 16.02 -16.37
CA LYS A 39 3.75 16.29 -17.81
C LYS A 39 2.90 15.30 -18.61
N ASN A 40 2.18 15.80 -19.59
CA ASN A 40 1.39 14.96 -20.50
C ASN A 40 1.34 15.61 -21.89
N GLU A 41 2.48 15.64 -22.57
CA GLU A 41 2.56 16.15 -23.93
C GLU A 41 1.84 15.21 -24.90
N GLY A 42 1.10 15.79 -25.83
CA GLY A 42 0.32 15.03 -26.81
C GLY A 42 -0.91 14.33 -26.25
N ASN A 43 -1.31 14.62 -24.99
CA ASN A 43 -2.50 14.01 -24.35
C ASN A 43 -2.51 12.47 -24.41
N VAL A 44 -1.34 11.84 -24.21
CA VAL A 44 -1.21 10.38 -24.21
C VAL A 44 -1.97 9.73 -23.05
N LEU A 45 -2.04 10.42 -21.92
CA LEU A 45 -2.80 9.98 -20.75
C LEU A 45 -4.17 10.66 -20.68
N PRO A 46 -5.22 9.95 -20.23
CA PRO A 46 -5.24 8.55 -19.81
C PRO A 46 -5.13 7.56 -20.98
N LEU A 47 -4.42 6.46 -20.77
CA LEU A 47 -4.32 5.40 -21.76
C LEU A 47 -5.67 4.71 -22.00
N ALA A 48 -5.93 4.33 -23.24
CA ALA A 48 -7.06 3.49 -23.55
C ALA A 48 -6.92 2.12 -22.85
N LYS A 49 -7.99 1.62 -22.25
CA LYS A 49 -8.01 0.32 -21.55
C LYS A 49 -8.10 -0.85 -22.54
N LYS A 50 -7.22 -0.88 -23.51
CA LYS A 50 -7.17 -1.92 -24.55
C LYS A 50 -5.73 -2.13 -25.01
N GLY A 51 -5.47 -3.31 -25.58
CA GLY A 51 -4.13 -3.69 -26.06
C GLY A 51 -3.24 -4.24 -24.94
N THR A 52 -1.96 -4.38 -25.26
CA THR A 52 -0.94 -4.89 -24.35
C THR A 52 -0.08 -3.74 -23.86
N ILE A 53 0.12 -3.66 -22.57
CA ILE A 53 0.98 -2.66 -21.91
C ILE A 53 2.14 -3.40 -21.26
N ALA A 54 3.36 -3.03 -21.61
CA ALA A 54 4.56 -3.52 -20.96
C ALA A 54 4.92 -2.61 -19.78
N VAL A 55 5.05 -3.20 -18.60
CA VAL A 55 5.60 -2.52 -17.42
C VAL A 55 7.03 -3.01 -17.24
N VAL A 56 8.00 -2.11 -17.38
CA VAL A 56 9.42 -2.45 -17.42
C VAL A 56 10.21 -1.67 -16.38
N GLY A 57 11.28 -2.26 -15.89
CA GLY A 57 12.18 -1.64 -14.92
C GLY A 57 12.50 -2.59 -13.76
N PRO A 58 13.59 -2.32 -13.01
CA PRO A 58 14.04 -3.20 -11.93
C PRO A 58 13.04 -3.30 -10.78
N LEU A 59 12.13 -2.33 -10.62
CA LEU A 59 11.11 -2.31 -9.57
C LEU A 59 9.70 -2.61 -10.10
N ALA A 60 9.55 -3.00 -11.37
CA ALA A 60 8.24 -3.20 -12.00
C ALA A 60 7.40 -4.29 -11.30
N ASP A 61 8.05 -5.33 -10.76
CA ASP A 61 7.40 -6.41 -9.98
C ASP A 61 8.22 -6.71 -8.72
N SER A 62 8.48 -5.68 -7.92
CA SER A 62 9.25 -5.83 -6.68
C SER A 62 8.35 -5.81 -5.46
N ARG A 63 8.23 -6.95 -4.78
CA ARG A 63 7.53 -7.07 -3.50
C ARG A 63 8.40 -6.67 -2.32
N SER A 64 9.70 -6.93 -2.40
CA SER A 64 10.65 -6.67 -1.30
C SER A 64 10.82 -5.19 -0.97
N ASN A 65 10.58 -4.30 -1.93
CA ASN A 65 10.71 -2.85 -1.74
C ASN A 65 9.41 -2.16 -1.29
N MET A 66 8.30 -2.87 -1.25
CA MET A 66 7.01 -2.29 -0.84
C MET A 66 6.97 -1.71 0.59
N PRO A 67 7.62 -2.34 1.59
CA PRO A 67 7.56 -1.82 2.95
C PRO A 67 8.32 -0.52 3.19
N GLY A 68 9.36 -0.22 2.42
CA GLY A 68 10.20 0.97 2.62
C GLY A 68 11.10 0.89 3.86
N THR A 69 11.71 2.01 4.23
CA THR A 69 12.77 2.08 5.26
C THR A 69 12.26 2.01 6.71
N TRP A 70 11.02 2.38 6.96
CA TRP A 70 10.45 2.46 8.31
C TRP A 70 9.63 1.24 8.71
N SER A 71 9.72 0.16 8.00
CA SER A 71 9.00 -1.08 8.32
C SER A 71 9.85 -2.00 9.19
N VAL A 72 9.72 -1.86 10.50
CA VAL A 72 10.52 -2.60 11.51
C VAL A 72 10.15 -4.08 11.57
N ALA A 73 8.89 -4.42 11.31
CA ALA A 73 8.37 -5.78 11.48
C ALA A 73 7.58 -6.26 10.25
N ALA A 74 8.02 -5.86 9.05
CA ALA A 74 7.35 -6.28 7.83
C ALA A 74 7.57 -7.77 7.54
N VAL A 75 6.49 -8.52 7.36
CA VAL A 75 6.52 -9.91 6.93
C VAL A 75 6.33 -9.94 5.42
N LEU A 76 7.42 -9.96 4.67
CA LEU A 76 7.43 -9.90 3.20
C LEU A 76 6.67 -11.04 2.50
N LYS A 77 6.42 -12.14 3.20
CA LYS A 77 5.64 -13.27 2.65
C LYS A 77 4.19 -12.92 2.32
N ASN A 78 3.68 -11.83 2.90
CA ASN A 78 2.28 -11.40 2.74
C ASN A 78 2.14 -10.13 1.89
N ALA A 79 3.25 -9.63 1.37
CA ALA A 79 3.27 -8.46 0.50
C ALA A 79 2.98 -8.82 -0.97
#